data_7fd061185b139a4a53f50091842608d9
#
_entry.id   7fd061185b139a4a53f50091842608d9
#
_cell.length_a   1.000
_cell.length_b   1.000
_cell.length_c   1.000
_cell.angle_alpha   90.00
_cell.angle_beta   90.00
_cell.angle_gamma   90.00
#
_symmetry.space_group_name_H-M   'P 1'
#
loop_
_entity.id
_entity.type
_entity.pdbx_description
1 polymer ?
#
loop_
_entity_poly.entity_id
_entity_poly.type
_entity_poly.pdbx_seq_one_letter_code
_entity_poly.pdbx_strand_id
1 'polypeptide(L)'
;VYPRFLDLKLFWTKMVISFGVCLLFVFILMLLLGRRIEKNFNKILDFLDSIGDHKVVILKKGMFKEFNLLNEKLLKTKDKILKNTQKNKKQSDKITLKNTQLASVISAISHELKNPLSVIDLSLEMLKDEKLEDKKLKKELLEKISRQSVKLNALTHKLNFVFNLKSEALQMQEFDLFSLCEKITKNPGFERVVLQGKSTKVKADEFLIEQVIINLLSNALKYSQKEVILTARDQKIIVQDFGKGIEEDKIKLITKKFYKIDAKSDNSFGLGLFLVKKILNIHKSYLEISSTLGYGSSFSFKLSQG
;
A
#
# COMPACT_ATOMS: atom_id res chain seq x y z
N VAL A 1 -51.76 94.05 -24.16
CA VAL A 1 -52.22 92.72 -23.72
C VAL A 1 -51.41 91.58 -24.43
N TYR A 2 -50.08 91.60 -24.39
CA TYR A 2 -49.34 90.41 -24.99
C TYR A 2 -48.03 89.97 -24.23
N PRO A 3 -47.91 90.09 -22.95
CA PRO A 3 -46.72 89.49 -22.32
C PRO A 3 -46.87 88.00 -21.89
N ARG A 4 -48.09 87.48 -21.67
CA ARG A 4 -48.31 86.16 -21.15
C ARG A 4 -48.02 84.99 -22.13
N PHE A 5 -48.09 85.15 -23.41
CA PHE A 5 -47.83 84.09 -24.37
C PHE A 5 -46.36 83.83 -24.60
N LEU A 6 -45.49 84.83 -24.49
CA LEU A 6 -44.05 84.67 -24.61
C LEU A 6 -43.46 83.91 -23.41
N ASP A 7 -43.94 84.18 -22.23
CA ASP A 7 -43.53 83.49 -21.02
C ASP A 7 -43.92 82.00 -20.97
N LEU A 8 -45.12 81.68 -21.50
CA LEU A 8 -45.53 80.29 -21.57
C LEU A 8 -44.68 79.50 -22.58
N LYS A 9 -44.33 80.06 -23.71
CA LYS A 9 -43.50 79.41 -24.70
C LYS A 9 -42.10 79.20 -24.22
N LEU A 10 -41.54 80.13 -23.50
CA LEU A 10 -40.22 80.02 -22.86
C LEU A 10 -40.25 79.02 -21.74
N PHE A 11 -41.31 78.91 -20.99
CA PHE A 11 -41.50 77.87 -19.94
C PHE A 11 -41.54 76.47 -20.54
N TRP A 12 -42.35 76.25 -21.62
CA TRP A 12 -42.43 74.97 -22.27
C TRP A 12 -41.08 74.54 -22.92
N THR A 13 -40.35 75.48 -23.53
CA THR A 13 -39.05 75.20 -24.12
C THR A 13 -38.05 74.80 -23.08
N LYS A 14 -37.98 75.51 -21.91
CA LYS A 14 -37.14 75.12 -20.81
C LYS A 14 -37.49 73.74 -20.20
N MET A 15 -38.80 73.43 -20.13
CA MET A 15 -39.28 72.15 -19.63
C MET A 15 -38.89 71.02 -20.56
N VAL A 16 -39.03 71.19 -21.88
CA VAL A 16 -38.61 70.17 -22.84
C VAL A 16 -37.11 69.95 -22.87
N ILE A 17 -36.30 71.01 -22.74
CA ILE A 17 -34.86 70.95 -22.66
C ILE A 17 -34.45 70.21 -21.37
N SER A 18 -35.05 70.59 -20.23
CA SER A 18 -34.75 69.90 -18.90
C SER A 18 -35.13 68.45 -18.95
N PHE A 19 -36.26 68.07 -19.57
CA PHE A 19 -36.66 66.69 -19.75
C PHE A 19 -35.70 65.93 -20.65
N GLY A 20 -35.27 66.52 -21.79
CA GLY A 20 -34.27 65.95 -22.69
C GLY A 20 -32.91 65.72 -21.99
N VAL A 21 -32.46 66.66 -21.16
CA VAL A 21 -31.23 66.50 -20.40
C VAL A 21 -31.37 65.40 -19.34
N CYS A 22 -32.54 65.27 -18.73
CA CYS A 22 -32.80 64.20 -17.74
C CYS A 22 -32.78 62.82 -18.42
N LEU A 23 -33.43 62.69 -19.60
CA LEU A 23 -33.42 61.45 -20.39
C LEU A 23 -31.99 61.07 -20.84
N LEU A 24 -31.22 62.04 -21.31
CA LEU A 24 -29.83 61.83 -21.68
C LEU A 24 -28.98 61.36 -20.50
N PHE A 25 -29.18 61.97 -19.34
CA PHE A 25 -28.50 61.56 -18.10
C PHE A 25 -28.86 60.11 -17.72
N VAL A 26 -30.15 59.75 -17.74
CA VAL A 26 -30.60 58.37 -17.46
C VAL A 26 -30.02 57.39 -18.46
N PHE A 27 -29.98 57.75 -19.73
CA PHE A 27 -29.40 56.93 -20.81
C PHE A 27 -27.90 56.69 -20.59
N ILE A 28 -27.13 57.76 -20.28
CA ILE A 28 -25.71 57.64 -19.95
C ILE A 28 -25.49 56.77 -18.71
N LEU A 29 -26.30 56.96 -17.69
CA LEU A 29 -26.23 56.14 -16.47
C LEU A 29 -26.49 54.67 -16.78
N MET A 30 -27.48 54.36 -17.63
CA MET A 30 -27.79 52.99 -18.06
C MET A 30 -26.66 52.36 -18.86
N LEU A 31 -25.99 53.10 -19.74
CA LEU A 31 -24.81 52.64 -20.47
C LEU A 31 -23.62 52.36 -19.54
N LEU A 32 -23.38 53.22 -18.55
CA LEU A 32 -22.31 53.00 -17.58
C LEU A 32 -22.56 51.79 -16.68
N LEU A 33 -23.81 51.58 -16.26
CA LEU A 33 -24.22 50.40 -15.50
C LEU A 33 -24.09 49.13 -16.33
N GLY A 34 -24.55 49.14 -17.60
CA GLY A 34 -24.42 48.00 -18.51
C GLY A 34 -22.98 47.57 -18.71
N ARG A 35 -22.07 48.50 -19.04
CA ARG A 35 -20.62 48.21 -19.18
C ARG A 35 -20.01 47.67 -17.89
N ARG A 36 -20.48 48.12 -16.75
CA ARG A 36 -19.95 47.67 -15.46
C ARG A 36 -20.43 46.25 -15.09
N ILE A 37 -21.67 45.91 -15.44
CA ILE A 37 -22.24 44.55 -15.28
C ILE A 37 -21.48 43.58 -16.19
N GLU A 38 -21.34 43.92 -17.48
CA GLU A 38 -20.60 43.12 -18.47
C GLU A 38 -19.16 42.83 -18.00
N LYS A 39 -18.45 43.86 -17.53
CA LYS A 39 -17.08 43.67 -17.00
C LYS A 39 -17.00 42.76 -15.78
N ASN A 40 -18.00 42.79 -14.92
CA ASN A 40 -18.04 41.88 -13.75
C ASN A 40 -18.42 40.45 -14.17
N PHE A 41 -19.30 40.31 -15.16
CA PHE A 41 -19.68 38.99 -15.68
C PHE A 41 -18.53 38.30 -16.40
N ASN A 42 -17.79 39.02 -17.25
CA ASN A 42 -16.61 38.48 -17.92
C ASN A 42 -15.54 37.98 -16.91
N LYS A 43 -15.34 38.67 -15.78
CA LYS A 43 -14.44 38.17 -14.72
C LYS A 43 -14.89 36.85 -14.09
N ILE A 44 -16.22 36.64 -14.00
CA ILE A 44 -16.74 35.34 -13.49
C ILE A 44 -16.50 34.26 -14.54
N LEU A 45 -16.69 34.54 -15.83
CA LEU A 45 -16.36 33.59 -16.90
C LEU A 45 -14.88 33.24 -16.91
N ASP A 46 -13.98 34.22 -16.84
CA ASP A 46 -12.53 34.01 -16.76
C ASP A 46 -12.14 33.15 -15.50
N PHE A 47 -12.86 33.35 -14.40
CA PHE A 47 -12.66 32.54 -13.19
C PHE A 47 -13.12 31.11 -13.40
N LEU A 48 -14.27 30.88 -14.03
CA LEU A 48 -14.77 29.54 -14.32
C LEU A 48 -13.80 28.77 -15.23
N ASP A 49 -13.31 29.44 -16.29
CA ASP A 49 -12.30 28.84 -17.19
C ASP A 49 -10.99 28.53 -16.45
N SER A 50 -10.62 29.35 -15.47
CA SER A 50 -9.41 29.11 -14.65
C SER A 50 -9.49 27.89 -13.73
N ILE A 51 -10.67 27.32 -13.48
CA ILE A 51 -10.83 26.14 -12.61
C ILE A 51 -10.14 24.91 -13.19
N GLY A 52 -10.06 24.80 -14.54
CA GLY A 52 -9.37 23.70 -15.23
C GLY A 52 -7.85 23.89 -15.34
N ASP A 53 -7.36 25.13 -15.44
CA ASP A 53 -5.98 25.46 -15.86
C ASP A 53 -5.02 25.84 -14.74
N HIS A 54 -5.38 25.69 -13.49
CA HIS A 54 -4.56 26.10 -12.31
C HIS A 54 -4.17 27.61 -12.30
N LYS A 55 -4.75 28.45 -13.14
CA LYS A 55 -4.47 29.89 -13.14
C LYS A 55 -5.12 30.56 -11.94
N VAL A 56 -4.38 31.48 -11.31
CA VAL A 56 -4.88 32.26 -10.19
C VAL A 56 -5.62 33.48 -10.72
N VAL A 57 -6.94 33.41 -10.78
CA VAL A 57 -7.81 34.56 -11.08
C VAL A 57 -8.36 35.10 -9.76
N ILE A 58 -8.02 36.36 -9.42
CA ILE A 58 -8.49 37.02 -8.21
C ILE A 58 -9.79 37.75 -8.51
N LEU A 59 -10.89 37.27 -7.95
CA LEU A 59 -12.19 37.98 -8.01
C LEU A 59 -12.17 39.14 -7.01
N LYS A 60 -12.14 40.37 -7.55
CA LYS A 60 -12.26 41.59 -6.73
C LYS A 60 -13.73 41.82 -6.34
N LYS A 61 -13.94 42.45 -5.16
CA LYS A 61 -15.24 42.83 -4.63
C LYS A 61 -15.99 43.70 -5.64
N GLY A 62 -17.18 43.30 -6.05
CA GLY A 62 -18.03 44.02 -6.94
C GLY A 62 -18.91 45.06 -6.22
N MET A 63 -19.61 45.90 -7.00
CA MET A 63 -20.48 46.97 -6.46
C MET A 63 -21.81 46.42 -5.93
N PHE A 64 -22.28 45.30 -6.49
CA PHE A 64 -23.56 44.69 -6.09
C PHE A 64 -23.35 43.57 -5.06
N LYS A 65 -24.18 43.51 -4.05
CA LYS A 65 -24.10 42.51 -2.94
C LYS A 65 -24.26 41.09 -3.45
N GLU A 66 -25.12 40.91 -4.45
CA GLU A 66 -25.37 39.61 -5.11
C GLU A 66 -24.13 39.07 -5.82
N PHE A 67 -23.38 39.91 -6.50
CA PHE A 67 -22.10 39.50 -7.14
C PHE A 67 -21.03 39.12 -6.11
N ASN A 68 -20.99 39.80 -4.97
CA ASN A 68 -20.04 39.43 -3.93
C ASN A 68 -20.39 38.08 -3.32
N LEU A 69 -21.69 37.78 -3.12
CA LEU A 69 -22.16 36.50 -2.64
C LEU A 69 -21.86 35.35 -3.63
N LEU A 70 -22.07 35.63 -4.93
CA LEU A 70 -21.76 34.66 -6.00
C LEU A 70 -20.25 34.36 -6.04
N ASN A 71 -19.41 35.40 -5.97
CA ASN A 71 -17.95 35.24 -5.93
C ASN A 71 -17.50 34.42 -4.73
N GLU A 72 -18.06 34.64 -3.56
CA GLU A 72 -17.73 33.84 -2.35
C GLU A 72 -18.12 32.36 -2.51
N LYS A 73 -19.31 32.09 -3.08
CA LYS A 73 -19.74 30.71 -3.36
C LYS A 73 -18.84 30.03 -4.39
N LEU A 74 -18.45 30.74 -5.45
CA LEU A 74 -17.55 30.23 -6.49
C LEU A 74 -16.17 29.90 -5.93
N LEU A 75 -15.59 30.78 -5.10
CA LEU A 75 -14.32 30.53 -4.43
C LEU A 75 -14.38 29.29 -3.54
N LYS A 76 -15.41 29.15 -2.70
CA LYS A 76 -15.62 27.97 -1.85
C LYS A 76 -15.78 26.69 -2.69
N THR A 77 -16.47 26.78 -3.83
CA THR A 77 -16.65 25.64 -4.74
C THR A 77 -15.32 25.25 -5.39
N LYS A 78 -14.52 26.22 -5.85
CA LYS A 78 -13.17 25.98 -6.37
C LYS A 78 -12.29 25.25 -5.38
N ASP A 79 -12.24 25.73 -4.13
CA ASP A 79 -11.45 25.10 -3.06
C ASP A 79 -11.90 23.65 -2.78
N LYS A 80 -13.22 23.42 -2.80
CA LYS A 80 -13.78 22.08 -2.64
C LYS A 80 -13.39 21.14 -3.80
N ILE A 81 -13.46 21.64 -5.03
CA ILE A 81 -13.04 20.89 -6.23
C ILE A 81 -11.56 20.56 -6.14
N LEU A 82 -10.70 21.54 -5.86
CA LEU A 82 -9.25 21.32 -5.75
C LEU A 82 -8.89 20.27 -4.67
N LYS A 83 -9.52 20.38 -3.49
CA LYS A 83 -9.32 19.38 -2.41
C LYS A 83 -9.77 17.97 -2.82
N ASN A 84 -10.91 17.86 -3.51
CA ASN A 84 -11.41 16.59 -4.01
C ASN A 84 -10.49 16.01 -5.10
N THR A 85 -10.02 16.83 -6.04
CA THR A 85 -9.09 16.40 -7.09
C THR A 85 -7.77 15.89 -6.49
N GLN A 86 -7.21 16.61 -5.51
CA GLN A 86 -6.01 16.14 -4.80
C GLN A 86 -6.24 14.83 -4.05
N LYS A 87 -7.41 14.69 -3.38
CA LYS A 87 -7.78 13.45 -2.71
C LYS A 87 -7.91 12.29 -3.68
N ASN A 88 -8.59 12.51 -4.80
CA ASN A 88 -8.78 11.51 -5.85
C ASN A 88 -7.44 11.10 -6.48
N LYS A 89 -6.55 12.06 -6.75
CA LYS A 89 -5.19 11.77 -7.24
C LYS A 89 -4.43 10.88 -6.26
N LYS A 90 -4.41 11.24 -4.96
CA LYS A 90 -3.77 10.40 -3.93
C LYS A 90 -4.37 9.00 -3.83
N GLN A 91 -5.68 8.85 -4.02
CA GLN A 91 -6.34 7.53 -4.04
C GLN A 91 -5.95 6.74 -5.30
N SER A 92 -5.95 7.39 -6.46
CA SER A 92 -5.51 6.80 -7.73
C SER A 92 -4.06 6.31 -7.65
N ASP A 93 -3.15 7.12 -7.13
CA ASP A 93 -1.73 6.75 -6.94
C ASP A 93 -1.59 5.53 -6.01
N LYS A 94 -2.38 5.48 -4.92
CA LYS A 94 -2.42 4.32 -4.02
C LYS A 94 -2.94 3.05 -4.70
N ILE A 95 -3.97 3.18 -5.54
CA ILE A 95 -4.53 2.05 -6.30
C ILE A 95 -3.51 1.55 -7.31
N THR A 96 -2.88 2.44 -8.06
CA THR A 96 -1.83 2.11 -9.02
C THR A 96 -0.67 1.39 -8.35
N LEU A 97 -0.20 1.90 -7.20
CA LEU A 97 0.85 1.24 -6.43
C LEU A 97 0.44 -0.16 -5.97
N LYS A 98 -0.80 -0.33 -5.49
CA LYS A 98 -1.31 -1.66 -5.11
C LYS A 98 -1.41 -2.61 -6.30
N ASN A 99 -1.84 -2.13 -7.45
CA ASN A 99 -1.95 -2.93 -8.67
C ASN A 99 -0.57 -3.37 -9.18
N THR A 100 0.43 -2.49 -9.17
CA THR A 100 1.81 -2.87 -9.55
C THR A 100 2.40 -3.88 -8.57
N GLN A 101 2.14 -3.73 -7.27
CA GLN A 101 2.54 -4.72 -6.28
C GLN A 101 1.84 -6.06 -6.48
N LEU A 102 0.54 -6.06 -6.81
CA LEU A 102 -0.21 -7.29 -7.10
C LEU A 102 0.31 -7.98 -8.36
N ALA A 103 0.56 -7.23 -9.42
CA ALA A 103 1.13 -7.77 -10.66
C ALA A 103 2.50 -8.42 -10.43
N SER A 104 3.38 -7.79 -9.63
CA SER A 104 4.68 -8.39 -9.29
C SER A 104 4.53 -9.67 -8.47
N VAL A 105 3.55 -9.73 -7.56
CA VAL A 105 3.22 -10.94 -6.78
C VAL A 105 2.73 -12.07 -7.70
N ILE A 106 1.81 -11.78 -8.60
CA ILE A 106 1.28 -12.77 -9.54
C ILE A 106 2.40 -13.30 -10.46
N SER A 107 3.26 -12.43 -10.97
CA SER A 107 4.42 -12.81 -11.78
C SER A 107 5.37 -13.73 -11.00
N ALA A 108 5.68 -13.42 -9.76
CA ALA A 108 6.53 -14.24 -8.91
C ALA A 108 5.90 -15.62 -8.61
N ILE A 109 4.60 -15.67 -8.31
CA ILE A 109 3.86 -16.93 -8.11
C ILE A 109 3.91 -17.77 -9.36
N SER A 110 3.64 -17.16 -10.54
CA SER A 110 3.64 -17.87 -11.83
C SER A 110 5.01 -18.48 -12.11
N HIS A 111 6.09 -17.75 -11.83
CA HIS A 111 7.45 -18.25 -12.00
C HIS A 111 7.75 -19.42 -11.05
N GLU A 112 7.37 -19.29 -9.77
CA GLU A 112 7.60 -20.33 -8.76
C GLU A 112 6.72 -21.58 -8.97
N LEU A 113 5.56 -21.47 -9.61
CA LEU A 113 4.74 -22.60 -10.03
C LEU A 113 5.28 -23.25 -11.30
N LYS A 114 5.73 -22.45 -12.29
CA LYS A 114 6.24 -22.95 -13.56
C LYS A 114 7.46 -23.86 -13.39
N ASN A 115 8.37 -23.52 -12.46
CA ASN A 115 9.60 -24.29 -12.24
C ASN A 115 9.33 -25.77 -11.88
N PRO A 116 8.58 -26.10 -10.78
CA PRO A 116 8.28 -27.49 -10.46
C PRO A 116 7.43 -28.18 -11.51
N LEU A 117 6.48 -27.46 -12.17
CA LEU A 117 5.69 -28.00 -13.25
C LEU A 117 6.55 -28.44 -14.46
N SER A 118 7.48 -27.57 -14.90
CA SER A 118 8.40 -27.93 -16.00
C SER A 118 9.27 -29.15 -15.67
N VAL A 119 9.66 -29.31 -14.39
CA VAL A 119 10.40 -30.52 -13.98
C VAL A 119 9.52 -31.77 -14.02
N ILE A 120 8.25 -31.63 -13.61
CA ILE A 120 7.27 -32.73 -13.69
C ILE A 120 7.02 -33.11 -15.14
N ASP A 121 6.73 -32.14 -16.02
CA ASP A 121 6.45 -32.35 -17.43
C ASP A 121 7.62 -33.04 -18.15
N LEU A 122 8.85 -32.54 -17.96
CA LEU A 122 10.04 -33.15 -18.51
C LEU A 122 10.25 -34.59 -18.01
N SER A 123 10.02 -34.84 -16.71
CA SER A 123 10.15 -36.16 -16.13
C SER A 123 9.08 -37.15 -16.68
N LEU A 124 7.86 -36.66 -16.91
CA LEU A 124 6.78 -37.43 -17.53
C LEU A 124 7.06 -37.72 -19.02
N GLU A 125 7.62 -36.77 -19.76
CA GLU A 125 8.03 -36.93 -21.15
C GLU A 125 9.08 -38.05 -21.27
N MET A 126 10.10 -38.02 -20.40
CA MET A 126 11.12 -39.05 -20.33
C MET A 126 10.54 -40.45 -19.97
N LEU A 127 9.53 -40.51 -19.09
CA LEU A 127 8.86 -41.76 -18.71
C LEU A 127 7.98 -42.33 -19.81
N LYS A 128 7.51 -41.49 -20.77
CA LYS A 128 6.74 -41.95 -21.95
C LYS A 128 7.58 -42.55 -23.06
N ASP A 129 8.91 -42.39 -22.99
CA ASP A 129 9.80 -43.04 -23.98
C ASP A 129 9.76 -44.55 -23.79
N GLU A 130 9.18 -45.25 -24.76
CA GLU A 130 9.05 -46.72 -24.76
C GLU A 130 10.41 -47.42 -24.72
N LYS A 131 11.48 -46.74 -25.15
CA LYS A 131 12.85 -47.29 -25.15
C LYS A 131 13.53 -47.17 -23.76
N LEU A 132 12.88 -46.54 -22.79
CA LEU A 132 13.44 -46.43 -21.43
C LEU A 132 13.27 -47.77 -20.69
N GLU A 133 14.25 -48.64 -20.75
CA GLU A 133 14.25 -49.94 -20.05
C GLU A 133 14.84 -49.87 -18.64
N ASP A 134 15.60 -48.80 -18.29
CA ASP A 134 16.27 -48.67 -17.03
C ASP A 134 15.28 -48.43 -15.87
N LYS A 135 15.06 -49.48 -15.09
CA LYS A 135 14.18 -49.47 -13.90
C LYS A 135 14.64 -48.47 -12.84
N LYS A 136 15.97 -48.26 -12.70
CA LYS A 136 16.52 -47.31 -11.73
C LYS A 136 16.20 -45.89 -12.12
N LEU A 137 16.36 -45.55 -13.41
CA LEU A 137 16.03 -44.22 -13.94
C LEU A 137 14.52 -43.94 -13.83
N LYS A 138 13.66 -44.94 -14.13
CA LYS A 138 12.20 -44.79 -13.92
C LYS A 138 11.86 -44.46 -12.49
N LYS A 139 12.47 -45.14 -11.51
CA LYS A 139 12.28 -44.86 -10.07
C LYS A 139 12.74 -43.48 -9.70
N GLU A 140 13.90 -43.02 -10.14
CA GLU A 140 14.43 -41.68 -9.91
C GLU A 140 13.52 -40.60 -10.48
N LEU A 141 12.96 -40.78 -11.68
CA LEU A 141 12.02 -39.84 -12.27
C LEU A 141 10.71 -39.75 -11.48
N LEU A 142 10.14 -40.90 -11.05
CA LEU A 142 8.94 -40.90 -10.20
C LEU A 142 9.17 -40.24 -8.86
N GLU A 143 10.32 -40.49 -8.22
CA GLU A 143 10.69 -39.79 -6.98
C GLU A 143 10.85 -38.29 -7.21
N LYS A 144 11.40 -37.87 -8.36
CA LYS A 144 11.54 -36.45 -8.73
C LYS A 144 10.18 -35.80 -8.91
N ILE A 145 9.23 -36.45 -9.59
CA ILE A 145 7.84 -35.98 -9.73
C ILE A 145 7.18 -35.82 -8.35
N SER A 146 7.29 -36.87 -7.50
CA SER A 146 6.74 -36.84 -6.13
C SER A 146 7.27 -35.68 -5.33
N ARG A 147 8.59 -35.43 -5.33
CA ARG A 147 9.20 -34.28 -4.65
C ARG A 147 8.69 -32.95 -5.16
N GLN A 148 8.49 -32.77 -6.46
CA GLN A 148 7.95 -31.53 -7.01
C GLN A 148 6.47 -31.34 -6.68
N SER A 149 5.67 -32.40 -6.67
CA SER A 149 4.27 -32.35 -6.24
C SER A 149 4.13 -31.91 -4.76
N VAL A 150 4.96 -32.46 -3.88
CA VAL A 150 5.00 -32.03 -2.46
C VAL A 150 5.37 -30.54 -2.36
N LYS A 151 6.34 -30.06 -3.14
CA LYS A 151 6.70 -28.63 -3.18
C LYS A 151 5.55 -27.75 -3.63
N LEU A 152 4.80 -28.14 -4.68
CA LEU A 152 3.62 -27.42 -5.18
C LEU A 152 2.53 -27.31 -4.10
N ASN A 153 2.22 -28.42 -3.44
CA ASN A 153 1.26 -28.45 -2.35
C ASN A 153 1.68 -27.50 -1.22
N ALA A 154 2.93 -27.56 -0.78
CA ALA A 154 3.45 -26.66 0.25
C ALA A 154 3.37 -25.18 -0.15
N LEU A 155 3.64 -24.86 -1.43
CA LEU A 155 3.49 -23.49 -1.94
C LEU A 155 2.03 -23.06 -1.91
N THR A 156 1.11 -23.89 -2.39
CA THR A 156 -0.33 -23.60 -2.41
C THR A 156 -0.87 -23.37 -1.00
N HIS A 157 -0.51 -24.21 -0.03
CA HIS A 157 -0.88 -24.04 1.37
C HIS A 157 -0.32 -22.73 1.95
N LYS A 158 0.95 -22.40 1.71
CA LYS A 158 1.55 -21.12 2.14
C LYS A 158 0.85 -19.93 1.52
N LEU A 159 0.53 -19.96 0.25
CA LEU A 159 -0.19 -18.88 -0.44
C LEU A 159 -1.58 -18.69 0.17
N ASN A 160 -2.34 -19.79 0.29
CA ASN A 160 -3.68 -19.75 0.88
C ASN A 160 -3.64 -19.18 2.32
N PHE A 161 -2.71 -19.63 3.12
CA PHE A 161 -2.51 -19.13 4.47
C PHE A 161 -2.17 -17.62 4.49
N VAL A 162 -1.20 -17.18 3.67
CA VAL A 162 -0.80 -15.76 3.59
C VAL A 162 -1.94 -14.86 3.14
N PHE A 163 -2.76 -15.30 2.15
CA PHE A 163 -3.83 -14.46 1.62
C PHE A 163 -5.08 -14.43 2.52
N ASN A 164 -5.37 -15.53 3.22
CA ASN A 164 -6.56 -15.64 4.08
C ASN A 164 -6.32 -15.20 5.54
N LEU A 165 -5.07 -14.93 5.92
CA LEU A 165 -4.77 -14.47 7.27
C LEU A 165 -5.37 -13.07 7.52
N LYS A 166 -6.39 -12.98 8.39
CA LYS A 166 -7.06 -11.75 8.80
C LYS A 166 -6.94 -11.55 10.31
N SER A 167 -6.87 -10.31 10.75
CA SER A 167 -6.80 -9.96 12.18
C SER A 167 -8.06 -10.31 12.98
N GLU A 168 -9.20 -10.44 12.29
CA GLU A 168 -10.51 -10.72 12.90
C GLU A 168 -10.68 -12.18 13.32
N ALA A 169 -9.79 -13.09 12.86
CA ALA A 169 -9.85 -14.52 13.13
C ALA A 169 -8.77 -15.00 14.12
N LEU A 170 -8.15 -14.09 14.89
CA LEU A 170 -7.12 -14.46 15.86
C LEU A 170 -7.71 -15.20 17.05
N GLN A 171 -7.13 -16.34 17.36
CA GLN A 171 -7.44 -17.12 18.58
C GLN A 171 -6.46 -16.76 19.70
N MET A 172 -6.70 -15.58 20.29
CA MET A 172 -5.83 -15.06 21.35
C MET A 172 -5.99 -15.86 22.62
N GLN A 173 -4.92 -16.52 23.08
CA GLN A 173 -4.87 -17.31 24.31
C GLN A 173 -3.59 -16.99 25.11
N GLU A 174 -3.61 -17.28 26.39
CA GLU A 174 -2.44 -17.17 27.25
C GLU A 174 -1.68 -18.50 27.24
N PHE A 175 -0.38 -18.47 26.95
CA PHE A 175 0.48 -19.64 26.94
C PHE A 175 1.91 -19.28 27.36
N ASP A 176 2.70 -20.31 27.68
CA ASP A 176 4.11 -20.16 27.99
C ASP A 176 4.96 -20.23 26.74
N LEU A 177 5.66 -19.11 26.45
CA LEU A 177 6.45 -18.94 25.24
C LEU A 177 7.68 -19.85 25.21
N PHE A 178 8.30 -20.13 26.38
CA PHE A 178 9.45 -21.05 26.47
C PHE A 178 9.04 -22.51 26.20
N SER A 179 7.90 -22.94 26.76
CA SER A 179 7.33 -24.26 26.51
C SER A 179 6.98 -24.48 25.04
N LEU A 180 6.45 -23.45 24.35
CA LEU A 180 6.23 -23.51 22.90
C LEU A 180 7.55 -23.68 22.15
N CYS A 181 8.60 -22.94 22.50
CA CYS A 181 9.92 -23.08 21.89
C CYS A 181 10.52 -24.47 22.13
N GLU A 182 10.36 -25.02 23.33
CA GLU A 182 10.82 -26.39 23.68
C GLU A 182 10.10 -27.45 22.82
N LYS A 183 8.79 -27.33 22.65
CA LYS A 183 8.00 -28.19 21.75
C LYS A 183 8.52 -28.15 20.32
N ILE A 184 8.80 -26.94 19.80
CA ILE A 184 9.28 -26.75 18.42
C ILE A 184 10.68 -27.39 18.25
N THR A 185 11.59 -27.18 19.18
CA THR A 185 12.98 -27.67 19.08
C THR A 185 13.09 -29.18 19.13
N LYS A 186 12.09 -29.86 19.67
CA LYS A 186 12.01 -31.35 19.69
C LYS A 186 11.59 -31.95 18.34
N ASN A 187 11.10 -31.13 17.39
CA ASN A 187 10.70 -31.63 16.07
C ASN A 187 11.91 -31.98 15.19
N PRO A 188 11.81 -33.02 14.32
CA PRO A 188 12.87 -33.37 13.39
C PRO A 188 13.27 -32.16 12.50
N GLY A 189 14.57 -32.00 12.30
CA GLY A 189 15.14 -30.91 11.51
C GLY A 189 15.60 -29.69 12.32
N PHE A 190 15.39 -29.69 13.65
CA PHE A 190 15.87 -28.63 14.55
C PHE A 190 16.97 -29.08 15.53
N GLU A 191 17.67 -30.19 15.24
CA GLU A 191 18.70 -30.79 16.11
C GLU A 191 19.87 -29.83 16.36
N ARG A 192 20.10 -28.85 15.47
CA ARG A 192 21.15 -27.83 15.64
C ARG A 192 20.65 -26.53 16.32
N VAL A 193 19.45 -26.57 16.90
CA VAL A 193 18.90 -25.41 17.63
C VAL A 193 19.17 -25.57 19.11
N VAL A 194 19.87 -24.60 19.69
CA VAL A 194 20.13 -24.50 21.14
C VAL A 194 19.10 -23.54 21.74
N LEU A 195 18.21 -24.09 22.58
CA LEU A 195 17.20 -23.28 23.28
C LEU A 195 17.79 -22.69 24.57
N GLN A 196 17.60 -21.41 24.78
CA GLN A 196 18.00 -20.66 25.97
C GLN A 196 16.84 -19.81 26.49
N GLY A 197 16.82 -19.50 27.76
CA GLY A 197 15.84 -18.58 28.33
C GLY A 197 15.12 -19.15 29.57
N LYS A 198 13.91 -18.65 29.77
CA LYS A 198 13.07 -19.04 30.91
C LYS A 198 11.60 -18.91 30.57
N SER A 199 10.74 -19.62 31.31
CA SER A 199 9.29 -19.51 31.23
C SER A 199 8.83 -18.06 31.27
N THR A 200 7.94 -17.69 30.33
CA THR A 200 7.33 -16.36 30.24
C THR A 200 5.97 -16.45 29.56
N LYS A 201 4.93 -15.97 30.24
CA LYS A 201 3.58 -15.96 29.73
C LYS A 201 3.36 -14.81 28.76
N VAL A 202 2.66 -15.11 27.66
CA VAL A 202 2.26 -14.15 26.61
C VAL A 202 0.82 -14.41 26.21
N LYS A 203 0.16 -13.37 25.68
CA LYS A 203 -1.17 -13.47 25.10
C LYS A 203 -1.09 -13.26 23.60
N ALA A 204 -1.28 -14.34 22.85
CA ALA A 204 -1.20 -14.33 21.38
C ALA A 204 -1.96 -15.51 20.80
N ASP A 205 -2.02 -15.62 19.48
CA ASP A 205 -2.44 -16.83 18.79
C ASP A 205 -1.23 -17.80 18.73
N GLU A 206 -1.25 -18.83 19.58
CA GLU A 206 -0.15 -19.78 19.76
C GLU A 206 0.25 -20.44 18.43
N PHE A 207 -0.73 -20.87 17.62
CA PHE A 207 -0.46 -21.49 16.33
C PHE A 207 0.28 -20.53 15.37
N LEU A 208 -0.14 -19.26 15.32
CA LEU A 208 0.51 -18.28 14.47
C LEU A 208 1.92 -17.93 14.96
N ILE A 209 2.13 -17.85 16.27
CA ILE A 209 3.47 -17.62 16.85
C ILE A 209 4.38 -18.83 16.61
N GLU A 210 3.86 -20.06 16.71
CA GLU A 210 4.58 -21.26 16.31
C GLU A 210 5.08 -21.16 14.86
N GLN A 211 4.22 -20.71 13.91
CA GLN A 211 4.59 -20.49 12.51
C GLN A 211 5.66 -19.41 12.34
N VAL A 212 5.65 -18.35 13.15
CA VAL A 212 6.71 -17.33 13.15
C VAL A 212 8.05 -17.96 13.54
N ILE A 213 8.09 -18.67 14.66
CA ILE A 213 9.32 -19.27 15.19
C ILE A 213 9.87 -20.29 14.19
N ILE A 214 9.04 -21.19 13.66
CA ILE A 214 9.43 -22.20 12.66
C ILE A 214 10.02 -21.54 11.41
N ASN A 215 9.41 -20.46 10.89
CA ASN A 215 9.94 -19.76 9.72
C ASN A 215 11.30 -19.09 10.01
N LEU A 216 11.49 -18.51 11.18
CA LEU A 216 12.77 -17.90 11.57
C LEU A 216 13.86 -18.97 11.75
N LEU A 217 13.56 -20.06 12.45
CA LEU A 217 14.49 -21.18 12.65
C LEU A 217 14.86 -21.86 11.33
N SER A 218 13.89 -22.13 10.45
CA SER A 218 14.13 -22.71 9.13
C SER A 218 15.04 -21.84 8.28
N ASN A 219 14.89 -20.52 8.35
CA ASN A 219 15.81 -19.59 7.68
C ASN A 219 17.21 -19.63 8.29
N ALA A 220 17.33 -19.59 9.60
CA ALA A 220 18.61 -19.64 10.31
C ALA A 220 19.38 -20.92 9.99
N LEU A 221 18.73 -22.08 10.05
CA LEU A 221 19.32 -23.38 9.72
C LEU A 221 19.72 -23.53 8.25
N LYS A 222 18.97 -22.87 7.34
CA LYS A 222 19.27 -22.86 5.91
C LYS A 222 20.53 -22.07 5.59
N TYR A 223 20.74 -20.93 6.23
CA TYR A 223 21.83 -20.00 5.90
C TYR A 223 23.05 -20.14 6.82
N SER A 224 22.96 -20.94 7.89
CA SER A 224 24.07 -21.27 8.80
C SER A 224 24.34 -22.76 8.81
N GLN A 225 25.62 -23.15 8.80
CA GLN A 225 26.06 -24.53 9.05
C GLN A 225 26.36 -24.77 10.56
N LYS A 226 26.46 -23.68 11.32
CA LYS A 226 26.69 -23.72 12.77
C LYS A 226 25.38 -23.89 13.54
N GLU A 227 25.48 -24.06 14.85
CA GLU A 227 24.31 -24.03 15.74
C GLU A 227 23.53 -22.73 15.62
N VAL A 228 22.21 -22.80 15.82
CA VAL A 228 21.29 -21.69 15.86
C VAL A 228 20.84 -21.52 17.30
N ILE A 229 20.93 -20.31 17.83
CA ILE A 229 20.49 -20.00 19.19
C ILE A 229 19.06 -19.45 19.13
N LEU A 230 18.15 -20.13 19.84
CA LEU A 230 16.78 -19.67 20.09
C LEU A 230 16.68 -19.20 21.54
N THR A 231 16.47 -17.92 21.75
CA THR A 231 16.28 -17.36 23.11
C THR A 231 14.82 -16.95 23.30
N ALA A 232 14.21 -17.44 24.40
CA ALA A 232 12.88 -17.07 24.85
C ALA A 232 12.94 -16.48 26.25
N ARG A 233 12.77 -15.15 26.37
CA ARG A 233 12.90 -14.45 27.66
C ARG A 233 12.16 -13.10 27.60
N ASP A 234 11.51 -12.72 28.70
CA ASP A 234 10.90 -11.39 28.89
C ASP A 234 9.92 -11.02 27.73
N GLN A 235 9.05 -11.98 27.32
CA GLN A 235 8.12 -11.94 26.18
C GLN A 235 8.80 -11.71 24.81
N LYS A 236 10.12 -11.81 24.75
CA LYS A 236 10.93 -11.64 23.53
C LYS A 236 11.45 -12.98 23.04
N ILE A 237 11.35 -13.19 21.72
CA ILE A 237 12.03 -14.27 21.00
C ILE A 237 13.19 -13.66 20.23
N ILE A 238 14.35 -14.34 20.28
CA ILE A 238 15.52 -14.01 19.48
C ILE A 238 15.98 -15.30 18.80
N VAL A 239 16.10 -15.28 17.49
CA VAL A 239 16.72 -16.35 16.69
C VAL A 239 18.01 -15.80 16.11
N GLN A 240 19.13 -16.37 16.52
CA GLN A 240 20.46 -15.96 16.09
C GLN A 240 21.12 -17.08 15.28
N ASP A 241 21.60 -16.74 14.09
CA ASP A 241 22.44 -17.60 13.26
C ASP A 241 23.87 -17.03 13.13
N PHE A 242 24.80 -17.89 12.78
CA PHE A 242 26.21 -17.57 12.51
C PHE A 242 26.57 -17.89 11.06
N GLY A 243 25.64 -17.57 10.16
CA GLY A 243 25.76 -17.80 8.73
C GLY A 243 26.44 -16.65 7.99
N LYS A 244 26.14 -16.54 6.69
CA LYS A 244 26.76 -15.53 5.80
C LYS A 244 26.38 -14.08 6.11
N GLY A 245 25.36 -13.85 6.94
CA GLY A 245 24.83 -12.51 7.21
C GLY A 245 24.09 -11.91 6.00
N ILE A 246 23.66 -10.65 6.16
CA ILE A 246 22.84 -9.91 5.20
C ILE A 246 23.44 -8.51 5.05
N GLU A 247 23.60 -8.06 3.82
CA GLU A 247 23.99 -6.69 3.50
C GLU A 247 22.94 -5.68 3.98
N GLU A 248 23.38 -4.54 4.48
CA GLU A 248 22.52 -3.55 5.13
C GLU A 248 21.39 -3.02 4.21
N ASP A 249 21.70 -2.79 2.94
CA ASP A 249 20.76 -2.35 1.91
C ASP A 249 19.65 -3.40 1.64
N LYS A 250 19.94 -4.68 1.85
CA LYS A 250 19.01 -5.80 1.64
C LYS A 250 18.10 -6.07 2.84
N ILE A 251 18.45 -5.62 4.05
CA ILE A 251 17.65 -5.87 5.27
C ILE A 251 16.19 -5.43 5.12
N LYS A 252 15.93 -4.27 4.52
CA LYS A 252 14.57 -3.77 4.28
C LYS A 252 13.83 -4.55 3.19
N LEU A 253 14.55 -5.24 2.32
CA LEU A 253 14.00 -5.96 1.17
C LEU A 253 13.59 -7.39 1.52
N ILE A 254 14.33 -8.07 2.41
CA ILE A 254 14.10 -9.49 2.74
C ILE A 254 12.72 -9.79 3.35
N THR A 255 12.03 -8.77 3.86
CA THR A 255 10.64 -8.90 4.36
C THR A 255 9.59 -8.63 3.30
N LYS A 256 9.98 -8.27 2.05
CA LYS A 256 9.03 -8.11 0.94
C LYS A 256 8.61 -9.47 0.40
N LYS A 257 7.40 -9.52 -0.17
CA LYS A 257 6.85 -10.74 -0.78
C LYS A 257 7.77 -11.22 -1.91
N PHE A 258 8.08 -12.51 -1.94
CA PHE A 258 8.86 -13.19 -2.99
C PHE A 258 10.30 -12.67 -3.16
N TYR A 259 10.80 -11.88 -2.22
CA TYR A 259 12.19 -11.41 -2.28
C TYR A 259 13.13 -12.53 -1.81
N LYS A 260 14.16 -12.77 -2.60
CA LYS A 260 15.26 -13.70 -2.31
C LYS A 260 16.58 -12.95 -2.53
N ILE A 261 17.54 -13.09 -1.63
CA ILE A 261 18.90 -12.55 -1.81
C ILE A 261 19.61 -13.31 -2.92
N ASP A 262 19.38 -14.62 -2.99
CA ASP A 262 19.94 -15.51 -4.02
C ASP A 262 18.79 -16.16 -4.79
N ALA A 263 18.65 -15.75 -6.06
CA ALA A 263 17.60 -16.27 -6.97
C ALA A 263 17.75 -17.76 -7.27
N LYS A 264 18.98 -18.31 -7.16
CA LYS A 264 19.29 -19.71 -7.42
C LYS A 264 19.07 -20.63 -6.20
N SER A 265 18.70 -20.08 -5.05
CA SER A 265 18.41 -20.92 -3.87
C SER A 265 17.08 -21.65 -4.04
N ASP A 266 17.14 -22.89 -4.48
CA ASP A 266 16.04 -23.71 -5.00
C ASP A 266 14.90 -24.08 -4.02
N ASN A 267 15.01 -23.81 -2.75
CA ASN A 267 14.09 -24.38 -1.76
C ASN A 267 13.26 -23.36 -0.96
N SER A 268 13.16 -22.12 -1.38
CA SER A 268 12.33 -21.13 -0.66
C SER A 268 11.57 -20.22 -1.61
N PHE A 269 10.32 -19.97 -1.31
CA PHE A 269 9.43 -19.11 -2.11
C PHE A 269 9.53 -17.61 -1.79
N GLY A 270 10.47 -17.19 -0.93
CA GLY A 270 10.56 -15.79 -0.48
C GLY A 270 9.32 -15.31 0.30
N LEU A 271 8.55 -16.22 0.86
CA LEU A 271 7.33 -15.94 1.61
C LEU A 271 7.51 -16.01 3.12
N GLY A 272 8.57 -16.65 3.62
CA GLY A 272 8.73 -16.93 5.05
C GLY A 272 8.79 -15.65 5.89
N LEU A 273 9.72 -14.75 5.61
CA LEU A 273 9.87 -13.48 6.37
C LEU A 273 8.72 -12.52 6.12
N PHE A 274 8.10 -12.55 4.93
CA PHE A 274 6.87 -11.80 4.69
C PHE A 274 5.73 -12.30 5.57
N LEU A 275 5.56 -13.62 5.71
CA LEU A 275 4.57 -14.23 6.60
C LEU A 275 4.84 -13.87 8.06
N VAL A 276 6.09 -13.97 8.51
CA VAL A 276 6.53 -13.53 9.85
C VAL A 276 6.08 -12.09 10.11
N LYS A 277 6.42 -11.17 9.21
CA LYS A 277 6.04 -9.76 9.33
C LYS A 277 4.52 -9.59 9.37
N LYS A 278 3.77 -10.32 8.54
CA LYS A 278 2.30 -10.23 8.50
C LYS A 278 1.68 -10.72 9.82
N ILE A 279 2.14 -11.85 10.35
CA ILE A 279 1.65 -12.41 11.63
C ILE A 279 1.98 -11.45 12.79
N LEU A 280 3.21 -10.96 12.87
CA LEU A 280 3.59 -10.02 13.93
C LEU A 280 2.79 -8.73 13.88
N ASN A 281 2.55 -8.18 12.68
CA ASN A 281 1.75 -6.96 12.53
C ASN A 281 0.30 -7.11 13.05
N ILE A 282 -0.36 -8.25 12.80
CA ILE A 282 -1.71 -8.49 13.33
C ILE A 282 -1.72 -8.69 14.86
N HIS A 283 -0.58 -9.12 15.45
CA HIS A 283 -0.36 -9.17 16.89
C HIS A 283 0.15 -7.83 17.46
N LYS A 284 0.16 -6.75 16.66
CA LYS A 284 0.69 -5.43 17.06
C LYS A 284 2.15 -5.47 17.50
N SER A 285 2.90 -6.42 16.97
CA SER A 285 4.33 -6.61 17.17
C SER A 285 5.10 -6.33 15.86
N TYR A 286 6.41 -6.24 15.94
CA TYR A 286 7.26 -6.01 14.78
C TYR A 286 8.52 -6.88 14.85
N LEU A 287 9.06 -7.19 13.67
CA LEU A 287 10.30 -7.94 13.51
C LEU A 287 11.48 -6.97 13.51
N GLU A 288 12.39 -7.16 14.46
CA GLU A 288 13.69 -6.51 14.51
C GLU A 288 14.72 -7.41 13.83
N ILE A 289 15.59 -6.84 13.01
CA ILE A 289 16.63 -7.57 12.27
C ILE A 289 17.94 -6.85 12.47
N SER A 290 18.93 -7.57 12.96
CA SER A 290 20.32 -7.14 13.04
C SER A 290 21.19 -8.17 12.33
N SER A 291 22.03 -7.75 11.40
CA SER A 291 22.89 -8.66 10.65
C SER A 291 24.18 -7.98 10.24
N THR A 292 25.26 -8.75 10.22
CA THR A 292 26.56 -8.32 9.72
C THR A 292 27.06 -9.35 8.73
N LEU A 293 27.43 -8.89 7.53
CA LEU A 293 27.92 -9.76 6.47
C LEU A 293 29.17 -10.55 6.93
N GLY A 294 29.15 -11.86 6.77
CA GLY A 294 30.21 -12.78 7.20
C GLY A 294 30.11 -13.23 8.66
N TYR A 295 29.25 -12.64 9.49
CA TYR A 295 29.13 -12.96 10.92
C TYR A 295 27.82 -13.62 11.30
N GLY A 296 26.73 -13.38 10.54
CA GLY A 296 25.43 -13.96 10.80
C GLY A 296 24.33 -12.94 10.99
N SER A 297 23.15 -13.41 11.44
CA SER A 297 21.97 -12.58 11.61
C SER A 297 21.24 -12.89 12.91
N SER A 298 20.55 -11.90 13.44
CA SER A 298 19.67 -11.99 14.59
C SER A 298 18.30 -11.43 14.22
N PHE A 299 17.26 -12.24 14.40
CA PHE A 299 15.88 -11.89 14.19
C PHE A 299 15.15 -11.92 15.52
N SER A 300 14.51 -10.83 15.91
CA SER A 300 13.81 -10.79 17.18
C SER A 300 12.46 -10.12 17.10
N PHE A 301 11.56 -10.49 18.01
CA PHE A 301 10.26 -9.83 18.19
C PHE A 301 9.82 -9.93 19.64
N LYS A 302 8.93 -9.02 20.07
CA LYS A 302 8.38 -9.02 21.43
C LYS A 302 6.85 -9.08 21.34
N LEU A 303 6.26 -9.94 22.18
CA LEU A 303 4.80 -10.04 22.33
C LEU A 303 4.34 -9.20 23.52
N SER A 304 3.06 -8.85 23.56
CA SER A 304 2.47 -8.19 24.73
C SER A 304 2.35 -9.15 25.89
N GLN A 305 2.43 -8.61 27.10
CA GLN A 305 2.03 -9.33 28.32
C GLN A 305 0.54 -9.67 28.23
N GLY A 306 0.19 -10.88 28.71
CA GLY A 306 -1.19 -11.31 28.84
C GLY A 306 -1.98 -10.47 29.87
#